data_b31e8de28653f8a45ec680c258f57823
#
_entry.id   b31e8de28653f8a45ec680c258f57823
#
_cell.length_a   1.000
_cell.length_b   1.000
_cell.length_c   1.000
_cell.angle_alpha   90.00
_cell.angle_beta   90.00
_cell.angle_gamma   90.00
#
_symmetry.space_group_name_H-M   'P 1'
#
loop_
_entity.id
_entity.type
_entity.pdbx_description
1 polymer ?
#
loop_
_entity_poly.entity_id
_entity_poly.type
_entity_poly.pdbx_seq_one_letter_code
_entity_poly.pdbx_strand_id
1 'polypeptide(L)'
;MKDDWKAVEYGSEFPLETVVGAPCVDGGGYVYTRSGRDALRLVASFLKNAGTDEVLLPCYCCECMEWPFLDEGLDVHYYRVLEEFRIDLDDVDAMAAKRGRVA
;
A
#
# COMPACT_ATOMS: atom_id res chain seq x y z
N MET A 1 -21.65 -32.82 14.59
CA MET A 1 -20.60 -31.90 15.09
C MET A 1 -20.71 -30.61 14.33
N LYS A 2 -21.05 -29.56 15.01
CA LYS A 2 -21.12 -28.24 14.38
C LYS A 2 -19.71 -27.67 14.34
N ASP A 3 -19.28 -27.34 13.14
CA ASP A 3 -18.04 -26.63 12.95
C ASP A 3 -18.25 -25.18 13.38
N ASP A 4 -18.01 -24.91 14.66
CA ASP A 4 -18.12 -23.55 15.20
C ASP A 4 -16.92 -22.67 14.85
N TRP A 5 -15.96 -23.22 14.13
CA TRP A 5 -14.83 -22.47 13.60
C TRP A 5 -15.22 -21.85 12.26
N LYS A 6 -15.87 -20.78 12.22
CA LYS A 6 -15.91 -19.96 11.03
C LYS A 6 -14.65 -19.18 10.99
N ALA A 7 -13.78 -19.52 10.05
CA ALA A 7 -12.65 -18.68 9.75
C ALA A 7 -13.17 -17.28 9.47
N VAL A 8 -12.70 -16.31 10.24
CA VAL A 8 -13.01 -14.92 9.95
C VAL A 8 -12.10 -14.51 8.82
N GLU A 9 -12.66 -14.37 7.64
CA GLU A 9 -11.95 -13.84 6.49
C GLU A 9 -11.95 -12.33 6.52
N TYR A 10 -10.73 -11.77 6.43
CA TYR A 10 -10.55 -10.35 6.26
C TYR A 10 -10.06 -10.08 4.83
N GLY A 11 -10.74 -9.18 4.13
CA GLY A 11 -10.36 -8.81 2.77
C GLY A 11 -10.78 -9.81 1.70
N SER A 12 -11.76 -10.67 2.01
CA SER A 12 -12.31 -11.57 1.02
C SER A 12 -13.10 -10.84 -0.06
N GLU A 13 -13.33 -11.53 -1.16
CA GLU A 13 -14.02 -10.98 -2.32
C GLU A 13 -15.41 -10.45 -1.97
N PHE A 14 -15.67 -9.25 -2.43
CA PHE A 14 -17.00 -8.68 -2.36
C PHE A 14 -17.86 -9.26 -3.49
N PRO A 15 -19.12 -9.61 -3.20
CA PRO A 15 -20.04 -10.04 -4.25
C PRO A 15 -20.20 -8.89 -5.27
N LEU A 16 -20.26 -9.24 -6.53
CA LEU A 16 -20.53 -8.27 -7.58
C LEU A 16 -21.93 -7.71 -7.38
N GLU A 17 -21.99 -6.46 -7.04
CA GLU A 17 -23.24 -5.72 -6.98
C GLU A 17 -23.54 -5.08 -8.33
N THR A 18 -24.79 -5.13 -8.72
CA THR A 18 -25.25 -4.38 -9.90
C THR A 18 -25.34 -2.92 -9.52
N VAL A 19 -24.36 -2.11 -9.97
CA VAL A 19 -24.40 -0.68 -9.77
C VAL A 19 -25.26 -0.04 -10.84
N VAL A 20 -26.41 0.45 -10.42
CA VAL A 20 -27.31 1.18 -11.31
C VAL A 20 -27.07 2.68 -11.10
N GLY A 21 -26.64 3.37 -12.15
CA GLY A 21 -26.44 4.82 -12.10
C GLY A 21 -25.25 5.24 -11.26
N ALA A 22 -24.09 4.62 -11.49
CA ALA A 22 -22.87 5.05 -10.81
C ALA A 22 -22.64 6.54 -11.00
N PRO A 23 -22.62 7.33 -9.92
CA PRO A 23 -22.19 8.71 -10.05
C PRO A 23 -20.73 8.69 -10.53
N CYS A 24 -20.46 9.38 -11.61
CA CYS A 24 -19.09 9.74 -11.93
C CYS A 24 -18.57 10.55 -10.74
N VAL A 25 -17.59 9.99 -10.05
CA VAL A 25 -16.88 10.76 -9.04
C VAL A 25 -16.18 11.88 -9.79
N ASP A 26 -16.56 13.10 -9.48
CA ASP A 26 -15.91 14.26 -10.06
C ASP A 26 -14.44 14.24 -9.70
N GLY A 27 -13.60 14.12 -10.72
CA GLY A 27 -12.18 13.88 -10.58
C GLY A 27 -11.34 15.10 -10.21
N GLY A 28 -11.89 16.10 -9.55
CA GLY A 28 -11.17 17.32 -9.18
C GLY A 28 -9.85 17.03 -8.46
N GLY A 29 -8.74 17.05 -9.20
CA GLY A 29 -7.39 16.87 -8.65
C GLY A 29 -6.96 15.44 -8.39
N TYR A 30 -7.71 14.46 -8.83
CA TYR A 30 -7.37 13.03 -8.70
C TYR A 30 -6.93 12.44 -10.03
N VAL A 31 -5.98 11.52 -9.96
CA VAL A 31 -5.59 10.68 -11.08
C VAL A 31 -6.16 9.28 -10.85
N TYR A 32 -7.02 8.84 -11.74
CA TYR A 32 -7.62 7.52 -11.66
C TYR A 32 -6.76 6.51 -12.42
N THR A 33 -6.59 5.35 -11.81
CA THR A 33 -5.87 4.24 -12.40
C THR A 33 -6.75 3.01 -12.46
N ARG A 34 -6.33 2.02 -13.22
CA ARG A 34 -7.04 0.76 -13.36
C ARG A 34 -7.07 -0.06 -12.07
N SER A 35 -6.06 0.12 -11.21
CA SER A 35 -5.93 -0.61 -9.96
C SER A 35 -5.08 0.18 -8.95
N GLY A 36 -5.14 -0.21 -7.69
CA GLY A 36 -4.27 0.36 -6.65
C GLY A 36 -2.78 0.12 -6.95
N ARG A 37 -2.45 -1.01 -7.56
CA ARG A 37 -1.09 -1.32 -7.97
C ARG A 37 -0.58 -0.36 -9.05
N ASP A 38 -1.42 -0.03 -10.02
CA ASP A 38 -1.07 0.96 -11.03
C ASP A 38 -0.90 2.35 -10.42
N ALA A 39 -1.70 2.69 -9.42
CA ALA A 39 -1.53 3.92 -8.65
C ALA A 39 -0.18 3.95 -7.94
N LEU A 40 0.22 2.84 -7.32
CA LEU A 40 1.54 2.73 -6.67
C LEU A 40 2.69 2.83 -7.68
N ARG A 41 2.51 2.36 -8.92
CA ARG A 41 3.50 2.54 -9.99
C ARG A 41 3.72 4.02 -10.31
N LEU A 42 2.66 4.80 -10.36
CA LEU A 42 2.76 6.24 -10.57
C LEU A 42 3.50 6.92 -9.41
N VAL A 43 3.19 6.53 -8.18
CA VAL A 43 3.89 7.04 -6.99
C VAL A 43 5.37 6.67 -7.03
N ALA A 44 5.71 5.42 -7.34
CA ALA A 44 7.08 4.97 -7.43
C ALA A 44 7.88 5.72 -8.50
N SER A 45 7.28 5.92 -9.67
CA SER A 45 7.89 6.69 -10.76
C SER A 45 8.11 8.15 -10.36
N PHE A 46 7.13 8.76 -9.70
CA PHE A 46 7.25 10.12 -9.19
C PHE A 46 8.40 10.24 -8.17
N LEU A 47 8.47 9.33 -7.22
CA LEU A 47 9.52 9.30 -6.19
C LEU A 47 10.90 9.14 -6.81
N LYS A 48 11.05 8.24 -7.77
CA LYS A 48 12.31 8.03 -8.48
C LYS A 48 12.75 9.29 -9.21
N ASN A 49 11.85 9.95 -9.92
CA ASN A 49 12.12 11.20 -10.62
C ASN A 49 12.44 12.35 -9.67
N ALA A 50 11.89 12.33 -8.47
CA ALA A 50 12.20 13.33 -7.42
C ALA A 50 13.53 13.07 -6.71
N GLY A 51 14.23 11.99 -7.05
CA GLY A 51 15.52 11.64 -6.45
C GLY A 51 15.42 10.85 -5.15
N THR A 52 14.28 10.23 -4.89
CA THR A 52 14.11 9.30 -3.78
C THR A 52 14.63 7.93 -4.19
N ASP A 53 15.45 7.31 -3.37
CA ASP A 53 16.05 6.01 -3.64
C ASP A 53 15.52 4.89 -2.75
N GLU A 54 14.93 5.23 -1.64
CA GLU A 54 14.47 4.29 -0.62
C GLU A 54 13.01 4.56 -0.25
N VAL A 55 12.30 3.50 0.09
CA VAL A 55 10.89 3.57 0.52
C VAL A 55 10.68 2.68 1.73
N LEU A 56 9.86 3.15 2.67
CA LEU A 56 9.45 2.40 3.84
C LEU A 56 8.04 1.86 3.63
N LEU A 57 7.89 0.57 3.74
CA LEU A 57 6.59 -0.11 3.67
C LEU A 57 6.31 -0.82 5.00
N PRO A 58 5.04 -1.06 5.34
CA PRO A 58 4.73 -1.87 6.51
C PRO A 58 5.18 -3.32 6.30
N CYS A 59 5.71 -3.96 7.34
CA CYS A 59 6.12 -5.36 7.25
C CYS A 59 4.94 -6.31 7.03
N TYR A 60 3.74 -5.87 7.35
CA TYR A 60 2.50 -6.60 7.09
C TYR A 60 1.78 -5.97 5.90
N CYS A 61 2.13 -6.42 4.72
CA CYS A 61 1.48 -6.00 3.48
C CYS A 61 1.58 -7.10 2.42
N CYS A 62 0.78 -6.95 1.37
CA CYS A 62 0.83 -7.85 0.22
C CYS A 62 2.08 -7.56 -0.62
N GLU A 63 2.73 -8.60 -1.14
CA GLU A 63 3.88 -8.47 -2.06
C GLU A 63 3.61 -7.52 -3.22
N CYS A 64 2.38 -7.48 -3.70
CA CYS A 64 2.04 -6.61 -4.82
C CYS A 64 2.13 -5.12 -4.49
N MET A 65 2.26 -4.74 -3.22
CA MET A 65 2.53 -3.36 -2.83
C MET A 65 4.00 -2.97 -3.03
N GLU A 66 4.92 -3.92 -2.91
CA GLU A 66 6.35 -3.62 -3.07
C GLU A 66 6.82 -3.68 -4.53
N TRP A 67 6.21 -4.51 -5.36
CA TRP A 67 6.62 -4.68 -6.75
C TRP A 67 6.76 -3.38 -7.54
N PRO A 68 5.82 -2.43 -7.45
CA PRO A 68 5.96 -1.17 -8.17
C PRO A 68 7.21 -0.39 -7.81
N PHE A 69 7.63 -0.44 -6.56
CA PHE A 69 8.82 0.25 -6.08
C PHE A 69 10.09 -0.46 -6.49
N LEU A 70 10.11 -1.79 -6.41
CA LEU A 70 11.24 -2.60 -6.89
C LEU A 70 11.44 -2.46 -8.40
N ASP A 71 10.36 -2.45 -9.17
CA ASP A 71 10.40 -2.28 -10.63
C ASP A 71 11.02 -0.94 -11.04
N GLU A 72 10.81 0.10 -10.25
CA GLU A 72 11.43 1.42 -10.47
C GLU A 72 12.87 1.51 -9.92
N GLY A 73 13.37 0.45 -9.33
CA GLY A 73 14.72 0.41 -8.78
C GLY A 73 14.88 1.11 -7.43
N LEU A 74 13.79 1.25 -6.68
CA LEU A 74 13.83 1.76 -5.31
C LEU A 74 14.16 0.63 -4.33
N ASP A 75 14.92 0.94 -3.30
CA ASP A 75 15.18 0.02 -2.20
C ASP A 75 14.01 0.04 -1.21
N VAL A 76 13.44 -1.13 -0.95
CA VAL A 76 12.31 -1.28 -0.05
C VAL A 76 12.79 -1.73 1.32
N HIS A 77 12.37 -1.02 2.35
CA HIS A 77 12.62 -1.38 3.74
C HIS A 77 11.28 -1.49 4.47
N TYR A 78 11.23 -2.33 5.50
CA TYR A 78 9.98 -2.61 6.20
C TYR A 78 10.04 -2.09 7.62
N TYR A 79 9.02 -1.31 7.99
CA TYR A 79 8.83 -0.90 9.39
C TYR A 79 7.86 -1.85 10.10
N ARG A 80 7.96 -1.88 11.40
CA ARG A 80 7.18 -2.77 12.26
C ARG A 80 5.72 -2.34 12.35
N VAL A 81 4.84 -3.34 12.26
CA VAL A 81 3.41 -3.18 12.54
C VAL A 81 3.13 -3.85 13.88
N LEU A 82 2.52 -3.10 14.79
CA LEU A 82 2.15 -3.55 16.12
C LEU A 82 0.81 -4.29 16.11
N GLU A 83 0.40 -4.79 17.26
CA GLU A 83 -0.92 -5.38 17.42
C GLU A 83 -2.01 -4.39 16.99
N GLU A 84 -3.16 -4.93 16.57
CA GLU A 84 -4.28 -4.16 16.04
C GLU A 84 -3.91 -3.31 14.80
N PHE A 85 -2.93 -3.77 14.02
CA PHE A 85 -2.46 -3.11 12.80
C PHE A 85 -1.98 -1.66 13.00
N ARG A 86 -1.54 -1.31 14.20
CA ARG A 86 -0.97 0.01 14.46
C ARG A 86 0.46 0.11 13.92
N ILE A 87 0.78 1.26 13.37
CA ILE A 87 2.14 1.55 12.92
C ILE A 87 3.03 1.82 14.13
N ASP A 88 4.19 1.18 14.16
CA ASP A 88 5.23 1.51 15.14
C ASP A 88 5.96 2.78 14.67
N LEU A 89 5.48 3.93 15.11
CA LEU A 89 6.05 5.23 14.71
C LEU A 89 7.49 5.40 15.16
N ASP A 90 7.87 4.83 16.30
CA ASP A 90 9.26 4.89 16.77
C ASP A 90 10.19 4.15 15.83
N ASP A 91 9.75 3.01 15.29
CA ASP A 91 10.51 2.25 14.31
C ASP A 91 10.61 3.00 12.98
N VAL A 92 9.52 3.61 12.52
CA VAL A 92 9.52 4.45 11.31
C VAL A 92 10.50 5.60 11.46
N ASP A 93 10.46 6.31 12.58
CA ASP A 93 11.36 7.45 12.83
C ASP A 93 12.83 7.00 12.89
N ALA A 94 13.10 5.88 13.54
CA ALA A 94 14.46 5.33 13.62
C ALA A 94 14.98 4.91 12.24
N MET A 95 14.13 4.31 11.43
CA MET A 95 14.51 3.89 10.08
C MET A 95 14.70 5.08 9.15
N ALA A 96 13.86 6.09 9.24
CA ALA A 96 13.98 7.31 8.45
C ALA A 96 15.24 8.11 8.80
N ALA A 97 15.59 8.18 10.09
CA ALA A 97 16.78 8.89 10.55
C ALA A 97 18.10 8.31 10.03
N LYS A 98 18.13 7.02 9.72
CA LYS A 98 19.32 6.34 9.19
C LYS A 98 19.50 6.53 7.67
N ARG A 99 18.50 7.07 7.01
CA ARG A 99 18.42 7.17 5.55
C ARG A 99 18.34 8.63 5.13
N GLY A 100 18.82 8.94 3.93
CA GLY A 100 18.78 10.29 3.43
C GLY A 100 17.41 10.65 2.85
N ARG A 101 17.18 10.26 1.61
CA ARG A 101 15.91 10.52 0.90
C ARG A 101 15.04 9.29 0.88
N VAL A 102 14.21 9.19 1.89
CA VAL A 102 13.27 8.08 2.06
C VAL A 102 11.82 8.58 2.00
N ALA A 103 10.97 7.78 1.42
CA ALA A 103 9.53 8.01 1.37
C ALA A 103 8.78 6.96 2.20
#